data_ddd0a3e30d72790e13578182738af21e
#
_entry.id   ddd0a3e30d72790e13578182738af21e
#
_cell.length_a   1.000
_cell.length_b   1.000
_cell.length_c   1.000
_cell.angle_alpha   90.00
_cell.angle_beta   90.00
_cell.angle_gamma   90.00
#
_symmetry.space_group_name_H-M   'P 1'
#
loop_
_entity.id
_entity.type
_entity.pdbx_description
1 polymer ?
#
loop_
_entity_poly.entity_id
_entity_poly.type
_entity_poly.pdbx_seq_one_letter_code
_entity_poly.pdbx_strand_id
1 'polypeptide(L)' 'MTSIMHLILFTLGLILIGFGLFVGTHPEGDLTVGLLLMFAGIAQAVYGLSVGND' A
#
# COMPACT_ATOMS: atom_id res chain seq x y z
N MET A 1 12.71 -2.12 -17.90
CA MET A 1 11.53 -1.26 -17.85
C MET A 1 10.49 -1.77 -16.88
N THR A 2 10.13 -3.04 -17.00
CA THR A 2 9.15 -3.62 -16.10
C THR A 2 9.62 -3.61 -14.64
N SER A 3 10.93 -3.70 -14.41
CA SER A 3 11.45 -3.71 -13.04
C SER A 3 11.26 -2.36 -12.35
N ILE A 4 11.28 -1.26 -13.11
CA ILE A 4 11.05 0.06 -12.53
C ILE A 4 9.59 0.22 -12.17
N MET A 5 8.67 -0.19 -13.06
CA MET A 5 7.24 -0.13 -12.76
C MET A 5 6.89 -0.98 -11.54
N HIS A 6 7.46 -2.18 -11.50
CA HIS A 6 7.27 -3.08 -10.37
C HIS A 6 7.72 -2.43 -9.05
N LEU A 7 8.90 -1.80 -9.08
CA LEU A 7 9.44 -1.17 -7.89
C LEU A 7 8.57 0.01 -7.44
N ILE A 8 8.09 0.81 -8.40
CA ILE A 8 7.23 1.95 -8.09
C ILE A 8 5.93 1.48 -7.46
N LEU A 9 5.29 0.46 -8.05
CA LEU A 9 4.04 -0.06 -7.54
C LEU A 9 4.20 -0.61 -6.13
N PHE A 10 5.27 -1.36 -5.90
CA PHE A 10 5.53 -1.93 -4.59
C PHE A 10 5.77 -0.84 -3.55
N THR A 11 6.57 0.17 -3.90
CA THR A 11 6.87 1.28 -3.00
C THR A 11 5.61 2.06 -2.65
N LEU A 12 4.76 2.32 -3.65
CA LEU A 12 3.50 3.04 -3.41
C LEU A 12 2.60 2.23 -2.47
N GLY A 13 2.57 0.91 -2.63
CA GLY A 13 1.80 0.06 -1.73
C GLY A 13 2.28 0.16 -0.30
N LEU A 14 3.60 0.15 -0.11
CA LEU A 14 4.18 0.27 1.23
C LEU A 14 3.85 1.62 1.85
N ILE A 15 3.90 2.70 1.06
CA ILE A 15 3.55 4.02 1.54
C ILE A 15 2.08 4.07 1.97
N LEU A 16 1.20 3.46 1.19
CA LEU A 16 -0.22 3.40 1.53
C LEU A 16 -0.45 2.63 2.82
N ILE A 17 0.25 1.53 3.00
CA ILE A 17 0.14 0.74 4.23
C ILE A 17 0.58 1.57 5.43
N GLY A 18 1.71 2.25 5.33
CA GLY A 18 2.21 3.10 6.40
C GLY A 18 1.26 4.23 6.71
N PHE A 19 0.73 4.88 5.67
CA PHE A 19 -0.22 5.97 5.86
C PHE A 19 -1.51 5.46 6.51
N GLY A 20 -1.99 4.28 6.09
CA GLY A 20 -3.17 3.68 6.69
C GLY A 20 -2.97 3.36 8.16
N LEU A 21 -1.80 2.83 8.49
CA LEU A 21 -1.47 2.54 9.88
C LEU A 21 -1.46 3.83 10.72
N PHE A 22 -0.86 4.88 10.18
CA PHE A 22 -0.81 6.17 10.86
C PHE A 22 -2.21 6.70 11.13
N VAL A 23 -3.07 6.70 10.10
CA VAL A 23 -4.44 7.19 10.24
C VAL A 23 -5.24 6.33 11.21
N GLY A 24 -5.08 5.01 11.13
CA GLY A 24 -5.83 4.09 11.97
C GLY A 24 -5.45 4.15 13.44
N THR A 25 -4.20 4.50 13.74
CA THR A 25 -3.73 4.56 15.13
C THR A 25 -3.79 5.96 15.72
N HIS A 26 -4.07 6.96 14.88
CA HIS A 26 -4.17 8.33 15.37
C HIS A 26 -5.46 8.52 16.19
N PRO A 27 -5.38 9.21 17.33
CA PRO A 27 -6.58 9.37 18.20
C PRO A 27 -7.74 10.06 17.49
N GLU A 28 -7.45 10.96 16.55
CA GLU A 28 -8.50 11.67 15.81
C GLU A 28 -8.74 11.02 14.45
N GLY A 29 -8.03 9.95 14.14
CA GLY A 29 -8.19 9.26 12.88
C GLY A 29 -9.36 8.28 12.90
N ASP A 30 -9.76 7.84 11.71
CA ASP A 30 -10.84 6.88 11.56
C ASP A 30 -10.23 5.49 11.32
N LEU A 31 -10.53 4.57 12.22
CA LEU A 31 -10.02 3.20 12.09
C LEU A 31 -10.47 2.56 10.77
N THR A 32 -11.71 2.84 10.36
CA THR A 32 -12.22 2.30 9.11
C THR A 32 -11.41 2.80 7.92
N VAL A 33 -11.12 4.09 7.89
CA VAL A 33 -10.33 4.68 6.81
C VAL A 33 -8.92 4.09 6.82
N GLY A 34 -8.32 3.95 8.01
CA GLY A 34 -7.01 3.35 8.13
C GLY A 34 -6.96 1.93 7.59
N LEU A 35 -7.98 1.13 7.92
CA LEU A 35 -8.07 -0.24 7.43
C LEU A 35 -8.22 -0.29 5.92
N LEU A 36 -9.05 0.60 5.36
CA LEU A 36 -9.24 0.65 3.92
C LEU A 36 -7.92 1.01 3.21
N LEU A 37 -7.18 1.97 3.76
CA LEU A 37 -5.89 2.35 3.20
C LEU A 37 -4.89 1.20 3.26
N MET A 38 -4.87 0.47 4.38
CA MET A 38 -3.98 -0.68 4.50
C MET A 38 -4.33 -1.77 3.49
N PHE A 39 -5.62 -2.06 3.33
CA PHE A 39 -6.04 -3.05 2.34
C PHE A 39 -5.64 -2.62 0.93
N ALA A 40 -5.84 -1.35 0.60
CA ALA A 40 -5.45 -0.84 -0.70
C ALA A 40 -3.95 -0.96 -0.91
N GLY A 41 -3.17 -0.64 0.12
CA GLY A 41 -1.72 -0.75 0.04
C GLY A 41 -1.26 -2.18 -0.14
N ILE A 42 -1.86 -3.11 0.59
CA ILE A 42 -1.52 -4.53 0.47
C ILE A 42 -1.85 -5.03 -0.94
N ALA A 43 -3.04 -4.69 -1.43
CA ALA A 43 -3.46 -5.11 -2.77
C ALA A 43 -2.50 -4.57 -3.83
N GLN A 44 -2.11 -3.30 -3.70
CA GLN A 44 -1.20 -2.69 -4.65
C GLN A 44 0.19 -3.31 -4.58
N ALA A 45 0.69 -3.61 -3.38
CA ALA A 45 1.98 -4.24 -3.21
C ALA A 45 1.99 -5.64 -3.83
N VAL A 46 0.93 -6.41 -3.60
CA VAL A 46 0.81 -7.74 -4.19
C VAL A 46 0.74 -7.65 -5.71
N TYR A 47 -0.01 -6.68 -6.22
CA TYR A 47 -0.10 -6.47 -7.66
C TYR A 47 1.27 -6.14 -8.24
N GLY A 48 2.02 -5.28 -7.56
CA GLY A 48 3.37 -4.94 -8.00
C GLY A 48 4.29 -6.14 -8.06
N LEU A 49 4.22 -7.01 -7.05
CA LEU A 49 5.01 -8.23 -7.03
C LEU A 49 4.60 -9.16 -8.17
N SER A 50 3.31 -9.27 -8.42
CA SER A 50 2.79 -10.13 -9.48
C SER A 50 3.25 -9.65 -10.86
N VAL A 51 3.21 -8.34 -11.09
CA VAL A 51 3.66 -7.76 -12.34
C VAL A 51 5.15 -8.01 -12.54
N GLY A 52 5.93 -7.84 -11.46
CA GLY A 52 7.37 -8.04 -11.54
C GLY A 52 7.75 -9.49 -11.79
N ASN A 53 6.86 -10.42 -11.48
CA ASN A 53 7.12 -11.84 -11.63
C ASN A 53 6.92 -12.33 -13.06
N ASP A 54 6.32 -11.57 -13.89
CA ASP A 54 6.13 -11.90 -15.28
C ASP A 54 7.35 -11.47 -16.08
#